data_549b8e7c6f1b4f263697d0886d45d72b
#
_entry.id   549b8e7c6f1b4f263697d0886d45d72b
#
_cell.length_a   1.000
_cell.length_b   1.000
_cell.length_c   1.000
_cell.angle_alpha   90.00
_cell.angle_beta   90.00
_cell.angle_gamma   90.00
#
_symmetry.space_group_name_H-M   'P 1'
#
loop_
_entity.id
_entity.type
_entity.pdbx_description
1 polymer ?
#
loop_
_entity_poly.entity_id
_entity_poly.type
_entity_poly.pdbx_seq_one_letter_code
_entity_poly.pdbx_strand_id
1 'polypeptide(L)'
;MPPSCTPGFRPPDEILESWARCLDHRLDYAAQIRLPVAGAAELARRRDQAGLVRRLAQAELETLMQQIAGSNFLLAFADAEGTVLDVLADNRFVMSSDEDIVVGSCWREDVAGTNGLGTALRTGRGVAVTGPDHYFLRLAAISCTASPIRDADGRMVGLLDASSYVESRQRHTQALVQMSTAHIENVLLTEQRAGQLLVAIHPRREFLRTISAGLLAFDGDGRLSALNARAQLLLAGLDAQRGSAFEQLFGEPFGGFVARLSARGEVRLND
;
A
#
# COMPACT_ATOMS: atom_id res chain seq x y z
N MET A 1 -13.96 -27.63 1.08
CA MET A 1 -13.22 -26.99 -0.03
C MET A 1 -13.96 -25.73 -0.42
N PRO A 2 -13.34 -24.58 -0.54
CA PRO A 2 -14.01 -23.38 -1.03
C PRO A 2 -14.55 -23.62 -2.45
N PRO A 3 -15.63 -22.96 -2.85
CA PRO A 3 -16.49 -23.38 -3.98
C PRO A 3 -16.00 -22.99 -5.38
N SER A 4 -14.77 -22.61 -5.57
CA SER A 4 -14.24 -22.24 -6.89
C SER A 4 -13.80 -23.46 -7.76
N CYS A 5 -14.42 -24.64 -7.55
CA CYS A 5 -14.24 -25.76 -8.46
C CYS A 5 -15.08 -25.61 -9.75
N THR A 6 -15.03 -24.45 -10.40
CA THR A 6 -15.34 -24.39 -11.83
C THR A 6 -14.24 -25.16 -12.54
N PRO A 7 -14.54 -26.21 -13.32
CA PRO A 7 -13.53 -26.96 -14.04
C PRO A 7 -12.66 -26.03 -14.90
N GLY A 8 -11.35 -25.95 -14.61
CA GLY A 8 -10.41 -25.11 -15.34
C GLY A 8 -10.03 -23.78 -14.67
N PHE A 9 -10.66 -23.38 -13.56
CA PHE A 9 -10.25 -22.19 -12.79
C PHE A 9 -9.22 -22.59 -11.72
N ARG A 10 -8.01 -22.04 -11.83
CA ARG A 10 -6.97 -22.13 -10.79
C ARG A 10 -6.67 -20.72 -10.27
N PRO A 11 -6.96 -20.45 -9.00
CA PRO A 11 -6.58 -19.19 -8.37
C PRO A 11 -5.05 -18.98 -8.41
N PRO A 12 -4.58 -17.73 -8.34
CA PRO A 12 -3.16 -17.44 -8.11
C PRO A 12 -2.64 -18.15 -6.86
N ASP A 13 -1.34 -18.49 -6.85
CA ASP A 13 -0.73 -19.23 -5.74
C ASP A 13 -0.88 -18.48 -4.40
N GLU A 14 -0.80 -17.14 -4.39
CA GLU A 14 -1.02 -16.30 -3.21
C GLU A 14 -2.44 -16.45 -2.61
N ILE A 15 -3.46 -16.68 -3.44
CA ILE A 15 -4.83 -16.95 -3.01
C ILE A 15 -4.94 -18.35 -2.41
N LEU A 16 -4.30 -19.35 -3.02
CA LEU A 16 -4.26 -20.71 -2.49
C LEU A 16 -3.57 -20.77 -1.13
N GLU A 17 -2.49 -20.04 -0.95
CA GLU A 17 -1.80 -19.90 0.34
C GLU A 17 -2.70 -19.21 1.38
N SER A 18 -3.45 -18.16 0.98
CA SER A 18 -4.41 -17.50 1.84
C SER A 18 -5.55 -18.44 2.27
N TRP A 19 -6.09 -19.22 1.33
CA TRP A 19 -7.12 -20.23 1.66
C TRP A 19 -6.61 -21.28 2.64
N ALA A 20 -5.36 -21.74 2.48
CA ALA A 20 -4.75 -22.67 3.43
C ALA A 20 -4.71 -22.08 4.85
N ARG A 21 -4.29 -20.81 4.99
CA ARG A 21 -4.32 -20.11 6.28
C ARG A 21 -5.74 -19.98 6.86
N CYS A 22 -6.74 -19.69 6.02
CA CYS A 22 -8.12 -19.62 6.45
C CYS A 22 -8.63 -20.98 7.01
N LEU A 23 -8.22 -22.09 6.39
CA LEU A 23 -8.52 -23.43 6.89
C LEU A 23 -7.83 -23.71 8.23
N ASP A 24 -6.56 -23.29 8.39
CA ASP A 24 -5.83 -23.40 9.67
C ASP A 24 -6.53 -22.61 10.79
N HIS A 25 -7.12 -21.47 10.47
CA HIS A 25 -7.96 -20.66 11.37
C HIS A 25 -9.34 -21.27 11.60
N ARG A 26 -9.67 -22.41 10.97
CA ARG A 26 -10.97 -23.11 11.07
C ARG A 26 -12.17 -22.26 10.63
N LEU A 27 -11.98 -21.36 9.68
CA LEU A 27 -13.06 -20.57 9.13
C LEU A 27 -13.97 -21.47 8.28
N ASP A 28 -15.30 -21.32 8.46
CA ASP A 28 -16.29 -21.95 7.58
C ASP A 28 -16.66 -20.99 6.46
N TYR A 29 -16.31 -21.33 5.23
CA TYR A 29 -16.52 -20.51 4.03
C TYR A 29 -17.99 -20.18 3.74
N ALA A 30 -18.93 -20.99 4.26
CA ALA A 30 -20.36 -20.79 4.12
C ALA A 30 -20.99 -19.99 5.27
N ALA A 31 -20.23 -19.73 6.33
CA ALA A 31 -20.73 -19.00 7.50
C ALA A 31 -20.99 -17.52 7.17
N GLN A 32 -21.80 -16.89 8.02
CA GLN A 32 -21.92 -15.43 8.05
C GLN A 32 -20.66 -14.82 8.63
N ILE A 33 -20.10 -13.82 7.93
CA ILE A 33 -18.97 -13.06 8.43
C ILE A 33 -19.47 -12.16 9.56
N ARG A 34 -18.81 -12.24 10.71
CA ARG A 34 -19.03 -11.32 11.83
C ARG A 34 -17.72 -10.60 12.11
N LEU A 35 -17.55 -9.44 11.50
CA LEU A 35 -16.36 -8.64 11.68
C LEU A 35 -16.37 -7.96 13.06
N PRO A 36 -15.27 -8.02 13.82
CA PRO A 36 -15.09 -7.15 14.96
C PRO A 36 -15.14 -5.70 14.52
N VAL A 37 -15.91 -4.87 15.20
CA VAL A 37 -16.00 -3.43 14.94
C VAL A 37 -15.51 -2.68 16.17
N ALA A 38 -14.50 -1.83 15.98
CA ALA A 38 -13.94 -1.02 17.06
C ALA A 38 -14.97 0.00 17.56
N GLY A 39 -15.10 0.08 18.90
CA GLY A 39 -15.92 1.13 19.52
C GLY A 39 -15.35 2.54 19.29
N ALA A 40 -16.18 3.56 19.52
CA ALA A 40 -15.83 4.96 19.21
C ALA A 40 -14.51 5.43 19.85
N ALA A 41 -14.25 5.08 21.11
CA ALA A 41 -13.02 5.46 21.81
C ALA A 41 -11.78 4.80 21.21
N GLU A 42 -11.87 3.51 20.88
CA GLU A 42 -10.78 2.75 20.23
C GLU A 42 -10.52 3.29 18.82
N LEU A 43 -11.56 3.56 18.06
CA LEU A 43 -11.44 4.15 16.72
C LEU A 43 -10.77 5.53 16.77
N ALA A 44 -11.15 6.39 17.72
CA ALA A 44 -10.51 7.69 17.92
C ALA A 44 -9.02 7.54 18.22
N ARG A 45 -8.66 6.64 19.15
CA ARG A 45 -7.27 6.35 19.49
C ARG A 45 -6.46 5.88 18.27
N ARG A 46 -7.00 4.94 17.48
CA ARG A 46 -6.36 4.43 16.26
C ARG A 46 -6.17 5.53 15.21
N ARG A 47 -7.16 6.38 15.02
CA ARG A 47 -7.07 7.54 14.12
C ARG A 47 -5.99 8.54 14.53
N ASP A 48 -5.86 8.80 15.83
CA ASP A 48 -4.81 9.66 16.37
C ASP A 48 -3.42 9.05 16.16
N GLN A 49 -3.27 7.75 16.39
CA GLN A 49 -2.03 7.02 16.15
C GLN A 49 -1.62 6.99 14.68
N ALA A 50 -2.58 6.86 13.77
CA ALA A 50 -2.32 6.89 12.33
C ALA A 50 -1.94 8.30 11.82
N GLY A 51 -2.30 9.36 12.55
CA GLY A 51 -1.81 10.75 12.40
C GLY A 51 -1.56 11.21 10.97
N LEU A 52 -0.28 11.39 10.63
CA LEU A 52 0.14 11.87 9.30
C LEU A 52 -0.28 10.91 8.17
N VAL A 53 -0.08 9.60 8.36
CA VAL A 53 -0.42 8.60 7.33
C VAL A 53 -1.89 8.67 6.97
N ARG A 54 -2.78 8.79 7.97
CA ARG A 54 -4.22 8.91 7.75
C ARG A 54 -4.58 10.17 6.96
N ARG A 55 -3.97 11.33 7.28
CA ARG A 55 -4.22 12.57 6.52
C ARG A 55 -3.82 12.44 5.05
N LEU A 56 -2.65 11.83 4.80
CA LEU A 56 -2.18 11.57 3.43
C LEU A 56 -3.10 10.58 2.72
N ALA A 57 -3.51 9.51 3.40
CA ALA A 57 -4.43 8.51 2.85
C ALA A 57 -5.78 9.13 2.49
N GLN A 58 -6.35 10.01 3.32
CA GLN A 58 -7.60 10.71 3.02
C GLN A 58 -7.50 11.55 1.73
N ALA A 59 -6.42 12.33 1.56
CA ALA A 59 -6.19 13.11 0.35
C ALA A 59 -6.06 12.23 -0.90
N GLU A 60 -5.38 11.08 -0.76
CA GLU A 60 -5.25 10.10 -1.86
C GLU A 60 -6.58 9.41 -2.18
N LEU A 61 -7.38 9.05 -1.17
CA LEU A 61 -8.71 8.48 -1.39
C LEU A 61 -9.61 9.45 -2.16
N GLU A 62 -9.59 10.76 -1.85
CA GLU A 62 -10.33 11.79 -2.58
C GLU A 62 -9.86 11.88 -4.05
N THR A 63 -8.54 11.89 -4.27
CA THR A 63 -7.93 11.94 -5.61
C THR A 63 -8.30 10.68 -6.40
N LEU A 64 -8.17 9.51 -5.80
CA LEU A 64 -8.48 8.22 -6.41
C LEU A 64 -9.98 8.13 -6.75
N MET A 65 -10.86 8.58 -5.84
CA MET A 65 -12.30 8.63 -6.11
C MET A 65 -12.64 9.49 -7.33
N GLN A 66 -11.98 10.64 -7.50
CA GLN A 66 -12.17 11.47 -8.70
C GLN A 66 -11.74 10.76 -9.99
N GLN A 67 -10.65 9.97 -9.94
CA GLN A 67 -10.13 9.24 -11.10
C GLN A 67 -11.03 8.08 -11.52
N ILE A 68 -11.73 7.45 -10.56
CA ILE A 68 -12.60 6.30 -10.78
C ILE A 68 -14.10 6.62 -10.65
N ALA A 69 -14.46 7.91 -10.58
CA ALA A 69 -15.83 8.37 -10.39
C ALA A 69 -16.83 7.73 -11.38
N GLY A 70 -18.02 7.40 -10.89
CA GLY A 70 -19.08 6.75 -11.67
C GLY A 70 -18.86 5.25 -11.94
N SER A 71 -17.91 4.63 -11.25
CA SER A 71 -17.54 3.22 -11.46
C SER A 71 -17.99 2.29 -10.33
N ASN A 72 -18.81 2.75 -9.39
CA ASN A 72 -19.32 1.99 -8.24
C ASN A 72 -18.22 1.41 -7.36
N PHE A 73 -17.29 2.25 -6.91
CA PHE A 73 -16.23 1.86 -6.00
C PHE A 73 -16.51 2.30 -4.57
N LEU A 74 -16.03 1.49 -3.65
CA LEU A 74 -15.75 1.83 -2.27
C LEU A 74 -14.23 1.85 -2.10
N LEU A 75 -13.72 2.93 -1.53
CA LEU A 75 -12.32 3.09 -1.16
C LEU A 75 -12.18 3.09 0.35
N ALA A 76 -11.15 2.45 0.87
CA ALA A 76 -10.91 2.38 2.31
C ALA A 76 -9.44 2.61 2.64
N PHE A 77 -9.20 3.24 3.79
CA PHE A 77 -7.91 3.25 4.47
C PHE A 77 -8.02 2.44 5.76
N ALA A 78 -7.12 1.46 5.92
CA ALA A 78 -6.99 0.67 7.12
C ALA A 78 -5.62 0.89 7.80
N ASP A 79 -5.57 0.73 9.12
CA ASP A 79 -4.33 0.75 9.88
C ASP A 79 -3.47 -0.52 9.66
N ALA A 80 -2.30 -0.57 10.29
CA ALA A 80 -1.38 -1.70 10.21
C ALA A 80 -1.88 -2.98 10.90
N GLU A 81 -2.98 -2.93 11.63
CA GLU A 81 -3.68 -4.08 12.23
C GLU A 81 -4.92 -4.51 11.42
N GLY A 82 -5.17 -3.88 10.27
CA GLY A 82 -6.28 -4.23 9.37
C GLY A 82 -7.63 -3.69 9.81
N THR A 83 -7.67 -2.67 10.69
CA THR A 83 -8.90 -1.97 11.08
C THR A 83 -9.14 -0.79 10.13
N VAL A 84 -10.31 -0.73 9.53
CA VAL A 84 -10.70 0.36 8.63
C VAL A 84 -10.91 1.66 9.41
N LEU A 85 -10.17 2.69 9.06
CA LEU A 85 -10.24 4.00 9.72
C LEU A 85 -11.06 5.02 8.93
N ASP A 86 -11.05 4.95 7.61
CA ASP A 86 -11.79 5.85 6.72
C ASP A 86 -12.33 5.08 5.52
N VAL A 87 -13.51 5.48 5.07
CA VAL A 87 -14.20 4.93 3.91
C VAL A 87 -14.73 6.08 3.06
N LEU A 88 -14.56 5.97 1.76
CA LEU A 88 -15.15 6.85 0.77
C LEU A 88 -15.83 5.99 -0.30
N ALA A 89 -17.12 6.18 -0.51
CA ALA A 89 -17.90 5.39 -1.46
C ALA A 89 -18.57 6.28 -2.50
N ASP A 90 -18.65 5.78 -3.75
CA ASP A 90 -19.51 6.38 -4.78
C ASP A 90 -20.99 6.23 -4.35
N ASN A 91 -21.81 7.25 -4.62
CA ASN A 91 -23.25 7.26 -4.33
C ASN A 91 -24.03 6.08 -4.95
N ARG A 92 -23.43 5.37 -5.89
CA ARG A 92 -24.00 4.18 -6.54
C ARG A 92 -23.52 2.86 -5.92
N PHE A 93 -22.55 2.91 -5.00
CA PHE A 93 -22.13 1.74 -4.25
C PHE A 93 -23.20 1.49 -3.17
N VAL A 94 -24.13 0.59 -3.46
CA VAL A 94 -25.21 0.23 -2.54
C VAL A 94 -24.65 -0.72 -1.49
N MET A 95 -24.42 -0.22 -0.31
CA MET A 95 -24.10 -1.02 0.88
C MET A 95 -25.35 -1.82 1.25
N SER A 96 -25.32 -3.13 1.06
CA SER A 96 -26.54 -3.97 1.15
C SER A 96 -26.63 -4.83 2.40
N SER A 97 -25.61 -4.83 3.29
CA SER A 97 -25.62 -5.71 4.48
C SER A 97 -24.62 -5.28 5.56
N ASP A 98 -24.75 -5.88 6.77
CA ASP A 98 -23.82 -5.77 7.90
C ASP A 98 -22.39 -6.32 7.61
N GLU A 99 -22.14 -6.77 6.40
CA GLU A 99 -20.90 -7.39 5.93
C GLU A 99 -20.04 -6.44 5.08
N ASP A 100 -20.47 -5.21 4.93
CA ASP A 100 -19.78 -4.21 4.12
C ASP A 100 -18.54 -3.64 4.85
N ILE A 101 -17.61 -3.10 4.07
CA ILE A 101 -16.46 -2.39 4.60
C ILE A 101 -16.94 -1.11 5.28
N VAL A 102 -17.03 -1.15 6.61
CA VAL A 102 -17.45 -0.02 7.43
C VAL A 102 -16.31 0.47 8.31
N VAL A 103 -16.36 1.75 8.69
CA VAL A 103 -15.39 2.34 9.61
C VAL A 103 -15.38 1.59 10.94
N GLY A 104 -14.22 1.17 11.39
CA GLY A 104 -14.00 0.38 12.59
C GLY A 104 -13.98 -1.14 12.36
N SER A 105 -14.41 -1.65 11.21
CA SER A 105 -14.37 -3.08 10.91
C SER A 105 -12.94 -3.59 10.73
N CYS A 106 -12.67 -4.80 11.24
CA CYS A 106 -11.39 -5.48 11.13
C CYS A 106 -11.42 -6.53 10.02
N TRP A 107 -10.51 -6.39 9.04
CA TRP A 107 -10.47 -7.22 7.82
C TRP A 107 -9.28 -8.18 7.75
N ARG A 108 -8.72 -8.57 8.88
CA ARG A 108 -7.63 -9.56 8.91
C ARG A 108 -8.10 -10.92 8.39
N GLU A 109 -7.21 -11.70 7.80
CA GLU A 109 -7.51 -13.03 7.25
C GLU A 109 -8.07 -14.01 8.30
N ASP A 110 -7.63 -13.93 9.55
CA ASP A 110 -8.08 -14.81 10.63
C ASP A 110 -9.54 -14.61 11.06
N VAL A 111 -10.16 -13.50 10.62
CA VAL A 111 -11.58 -13.20 10.88
C VAL A 111 -12.40 -12.99 9.62
N ALA A 112 -11.83 -12.36 8.60
CA ALA A 112 -12.51 -12.00 7.35
C ALA A 112 -12.17 -12.93 6.17
N GLY A 113 -11.36 -13.98 6.42
CA GLY A 113 -10.90 -14.87 5.36
C GLY A 113 -10.06 -14.15 4.31
N THR A 114 -9.84 -14.79 3.17
CA THR A 114 -9.16 -14.16 2.03
C THR A 114 -9.96 -12.99 1.52
N ASN A 115 -9.36 -11.80 1.56
CA ASN A 115 -9.90 -10.51 1.10
C ASN A 115 -8.75 -9.56 0.77
N GLY A 116 -9.03 -8.43 0.09
CA GLY A 116 -8.00 -7.48 -0.32
C GLY A 116 -7.12 -7.00 0.85
N LEU A 117 -7.74 -6.39 1.87
CA LEU A 117 -7.02 -5.82 3.03
C LEU A 117 -6.25 -6.89 3.81
N GLY A 118 -6.91 -8.00 4.20
CA GLY A 118 -6.31 -9.04 5.03
C GLY A 118 -5.15 -9.75 4.34
N THR A 119 -5.31 -10.04 3.05
CA THR A 119 -4.26 -10.71 2.27
C THR A 119 -3.08 -9.77 1.98
N ALA A 120 -3.33 -8.48 1.66
CA ALA A 120 -2.27 -7.49 1.53
C ALA A 120 -1.51 -7.26 2.85
N LEU A 121 -2.24 -7.21 3.98
CA LEU A 121 -1.66 -7.12 5.32
C LEU A 121 -0.74 -8.30 5.61
N ARG A 122 -1.20 -9.50 5.32
CA ARG A 122 -0.48 -10.75 5.61
C ARG A 122 0.76 -10.93 4.73
N THR A 123 0.65 -10.63 3.44
CA THR A 123 1.73 -10.83 2.46
C THR A 123 2.71 -9.66 2.41
N GLY A 124 2.29 -8.48 2.88
CA GLY A 124 3.04 -7.24 2.73
C GLY A 124 3.18 -6.77 1.28
N ARG A 125 2.30 -7.24 0.39
CA ARG A 125 2.30 -6.92 -1.05
C ARG A 125 0.93 -6.43 -1.50
N GLY A 126 0.90 -5.67 -2.59
CA GLY A 126 -0.36 -5.32 -3.24
C GLY A 126 -1.00 -6.56 -3.86
N VAL A 127 -2.28 -6.79 -3.57
CA VAL A 127 -3.04 -7.95 -4.03
C VAL A 127 -4.35 -7.53 -4.67
N ALA A 128 -4.85 -8.36 -5.59
CA ALA A 128 -6.22 -8.31 -6.10
C ALA A 128 -6.92 -9.63 -5.74
N VAL A 129 -8.08 -9.53 -5.09
CA VAL A 129 -8.93 -10.67 -4.73
C VAL A 129 -10.25 -10.49 -5.47
N THR A 130 -10.54 -11.35 -6.43
CA THR A 130 -11.60 -11.14 -7.41
C THR A 130 -12.69 -12.19 -7.27
N GLY A 131 -13.91 -11.76 -6.99
CA GLY A 131 -15.06 -12.67 -6.98
C GLY A 131 -14.82 -13.92 -6.14
N PRO A 132 -14.82 -15.12 -6.77
CA PRO A 132 -14.66 -16.40 -6.07
C PRO A 132 -13.29 -16.65 -5.45
N ASP A 133 -12.29 -15.75 -5.63
CA ASP A 133 -11.04 -15.80 -4.89
C ASP A 133 -11.21 -15.51 -3.40
N HIS A 134 -12.28 -14.77 -3.03
CA HIS A 134 -12.63 -14.56 -1.64
C HIS A 134 -12.92 -15.88 -0.94
N TYR A 135 -12.48 -16.01 0.31
CA TYR A 135 -12.72 -17.22 1.08
C TYR A 135 -14.19 -17.44 1.40
N PHE A 136 -14.89 -16.37 1.82
CA PHE A 136 -16.30 -16.45 2.11
C PHE A 136 -17.17 -16.29 0.86
N LEU A 137 -18.13 -17.19 0.65
CA LEU A 137 -19.07 -17.18 -0.47
C LEU A 137 -19.79 -15.85 -0.66
N ARG A 138 -20.11 -15.18 0.43
CA ARG A 138 -20.86 -13.92 0.42
C ARG A 138 -20.06 -12.77 -0.21
N LEU A 139 -18.72 -12.84 -0.17
CA LEU A 139 -17.84 -11.87 -0.82
C LEU A 139 -17.57 -12.18 -2.30
N ALA A 140 -18.11 -13.30 -2.83
CA ALA A 140 -17.88 -13.70 -4.21
C ALA A 140 -18.46 -12.75 -5.27
N ALA A 141 -19.29 -11.79 -4.87
CA ALA A 141 -19.83 -10.77 -5.78
C ALA A 141 -18.95 -9.53 -5.92
N ILE A 142 -17.93 -9.36 -5.05
CA ILE A 142 -17.07 -8.18 -5.03
C ILE A 142 -15.65 -8.53 -5.50
N SER A 143 -14.95 -7.52 -5.91
CA SER A 143 -13.54 -7.58 -6.26
C SER A 143 -12.81 -6.48 -5.53
N CYS A 144 -11.78 -6.85 -4.78
CA CYS A 144 -11.00 -5.97 -3.92
C CYS A 144 -9.58 -5.86 -4.44
N THR A 145 -9.01 -4.67 -4.36
CA THR A 145 -7.60 -4.43 -4.65
C THR A 145 -7.01 -3.63 -3.51
N ALA A 146 -6.05 -4.21 -2.80
CA ALA A 146 -5.41 -3.53 -1.69
C ALA A 146 -3.90 -3.45 -1.87
N SER A 147 -3.30 -2.39 -1.33
CA SER A 147 -1.86 -2.18 -1.32
C SER A 147 -1.40 -1.64 0.03
N PRO A 148 -0.31 -2.18 0.62
CA PRO A 148 0.25 -1.68 1.86
C PRO A 148 0.94 -0.33 1.65
N ILE A 149 0.99 0.47 2.72
CA ILE A 149 1.74 1.71 2.84
C ILE A 149 2.89 1.47 3.83
N ARG A 150 4.10 1.84 3.44
CA ARG A 150 5.28 1.73 4.30
C ARG A 150 5.84 3.09 4.66
N ASP A 151 6.34 3.21 5.87
CA ASP A 151 7.09 4.38 6.29
C ASP A 151 8.54 4.36 5.75
N ALA A 152 9.29 5.43 6.03
CA ALA A 152 10.70 5.54 5.64
C ALA A 152 11.58 4.45 6.27
N ASP A 153 11.11 3.74 7.30
CA ASP A 153 11.78 2.59 7.91
C ASP A 153 11.36 1.25 7.30
N GLY A 154 10.49 1.26 6.28
CA GLY A 154 9.96 0.06 5.63
C GLY A 154 8.92 -0.69 6.46
N ARG A 155 8.47 -0.11 7.60
CA ARG A 155 7.41 -0.70 8.42
C ARG A 155 6.06 -0.42 7.76
N MET A 156 5.18 -1.41 7.75
CA MET A 156 3.81 -1.21 7.30
C MET A 156 3.09 -0.31 8.31
N VAL A 157 2.49 0.78 7.81
CA VAL A 157 1.79 1.80 8.62
C VAL A 157 0.32 1.93 8.24
N GLY A 158 -0.13 1.22 7.22
CA GLY A 158 -1.53 1.18 6.78
C GLY A 158 -1.67 0.50 5.43
N LEU A 159 -2.91 0.47 4.93
CA LEU A 159 -3.27 -0.10 3.64
C LEU A 159 -4.34 0.78 2.98
N LEU A 160 -4.26 0.91 1.64
CA LEU A 160 -5.38 1.39 0.82
C LEU A 160 -6.07 0.20 0.16
N ASP A 161 -7.40 0.25 0.08
CA ASP A 161 -8.24 -0.70 -0.65
C ASP A 161 -9.19 0.02 -1.59
N ALA A 162 -9.46 -0.63 -2.74
CA ALA A 162 -10.52 -0.26 -3.65
C ALA A 162 -11.34 -1.50 -3.98
N SER A 163 -12.61 -1.48 -3.60
CA SER A 163 -13.56 -2.58 -3.78
C SER A 163 -14.69 -2.19 -4.74
N SER A 164 -15.11 -3.11 -5.61
CA SER A 164 -16.21 -2.91 -6.55
C SER A 164 -16.92 -4.22 -6.90
N TYR A 165 -18.10 -4.11 -7.52
CA TYR A 165 -18.83 -5.27 -8.07
C TYR A 165 -18.41 -5.63 -9.51
N VAL A 166 -17.44 -4.92 -10.10
CA VAL A 166 -17.05 -5.08 -11.52
C VAL A 166 -15.67 -5.67 -11.65
N GLU A 167 -15.56 -6.92 -12.07
CA GLU A 167 -14.29 -7.65 -12.24
C GLU A 167 -13.37 -7.08 -13.32
N SER A 168 -13.94 -6.57 -14.42
CA SER A 168 -13.17 -6.22 -15.62
C SER A 168 -12.18 -5.07 -15.48
N ARG A 169 -12.23 -4.31 -14.38
CA ARG A 169 -11.41 -3.10 -14.16
C ARG A 169 -10.28 -3.27 -13.16
N GLN A 170 -10.12 -4.46 -12.57
CA GLN A 170 -9.22 -4.67 -11.42
C GLN A 170 -7.75 -4.36 -11.71
N ARG A 171 -7.22 -4.69 -12.90
CA ARG A 171 -5.81 -4.43 -13.23
C ARG A 171 -5.48 -2.94 -13.26
N HIS A 172 -6.38 -2.11 -13.80
CA HIS A 172 -6.18 -0.65 -13.82
C HIS A 172 -6.33 -0.08 -12.41
N THR A 173 -7.32 -0.54 -11.65
CA THR A 173 -7.55 -0.14 -10.26
C THR A 173 -6.36 -0.51 -9.39
N GLN A 174 -5.78 -1.71 -9.56
CA GLN A 174 -4.59 -2.12 -8.83
C GLN A 174 -3.41 -1.16 -9.09
N ALA A 175 -3.19 -0.78 -10.33
CA ALA A 175 -2.13 0.18 -10.66
C ALA A 175 -2.38 1.55 -10.00
N LEU A 176 -3.62 2.04 -10.01
CA LEU A 176 -3.98 3.31 -9.35
C LEU A 176 -3.79 3.25 -7.83
N VAL A 177 -4.25 2.19 -7.17
CA VAL A 177 -4.06 2.01 -5.71
C VAL A 177 -2.57 1.94 -5.37
N GLN A 178 -1.76 1.21 -6.16
CA GLN A 178 -0.32 1.16 -5.97
C GLN A 178 0.37 2.50 -6.21
N MET A 179 -0.10 3.30 -7.16
CA MET A 179 0.41 4.67 -7.37
C MET A 179 0.09 5.57 -6.17
N SER A 180 -1.14 5.50 -5.64
CA SER A 180 -1.54 6.26 -4.46
C SER A 180 -0.71 5.87 -3.22
N THR A 181 -0.51 4.58 -2.97
CA THR A 181 0.35 4.15 -1.84
C THR A 181 1.79 4.60 -2.02
N ALA A 182 2.36 4.51 -3.23
CA ALA A 182 3.70 4.98 -3.51
C ALA A 182 3.85 6.51 -3.33
N HIS A 183 2.80 7.29 -3.65
CA HIS A 183 2.79 8.73 -3.39
C HIS A 183 2.83 9.02 -1.88
N ILE A 184 1.98 8.35 -1.09
CA ILE A 184 1.99 8.46 0.38
C ILE A 184 3.39 8.10 0.93
N GLU A 185 3.97 6.98 0.50
CA GLU A 185 5.31 6.53 0.92
C GLU A 185 6.40 7.55 0.60
N ASN A 186 6.35 8.18 -0.58
CA ASN A 186 7.30 9.23 -0.96
C ASN A 186 7.19 10.47 -0.07
N VAL A 187 5.96 10.88 0.28
CA VAL A 187 5.75 12.00 1.21
C VAL A 187 6.24 11.63 2.60
N LEU A 188 5.91 10.42 3.09
CA LEU A 188 6.39 9.93 4.40
C LEU A 188 7.91 9.88 4.47
N LEU A 189 8.58 9.39 3.40
CA LEU A 189 10.04 9.37 3.33
C LEU A 189 10.61 10.79 3.45
N THR A 190 10.06 11.74 2.70
CA THR A 190 10.51 13.12 2.71
C THR A 190 10.32 13.80 4.07
N GLU A 191 9.15 13.63 4.68
CA GLU A 191 8.81 14.21 5.99
C GLU A 191 9.64 13.57 7.13
N GLN A 192 9.74 12.24 7.15
CA GLN A 192 10.45 11.52 8.20
C GLN A 192 11.97 11.63 8.10
N ARG A 193 12.49 11.99 6.94
CA ARG A 193 13.92 12.25 6.70
C ARG A 193 14.22 13.73 6.46
N ALA A 194 13.33 14.62 6.93
CA ALA A 194 13.58 16.05 6.93
C ALA A 194 14.90 16.37 7.64
N GLY A 195 15.76 17.19 7.01
CA GLY A 195 17.09 17.49 7.51
C GLY A 195 18.22 16.55 7.06
N GLN A 196 17.90 15.49 6.33
CA GLN A 196 18.87 14.63 5.65
C GLN A 196 19.05 15.05 4.18
N LEU A 197 20.12 14.58 3.53
CA LEU A 197 20.27 14.75 2.10
C LEU A 197 19.28 13.83 1.35
N LEU A 198 18.36 14.44 0.63
CA LEU A 198 17.44 13.71 -0.25
C LEU A 198 17.98 13.75 -1.68
N VAL A 199 18.14 12.57 -2.28
CA VAL A 199 18.59 12.38 -3.67
C VAL A 199 17.48 11.75 -4.48
N ALA A 200 17.09 12.39 -5.57
CA ALA A 200 16.17 11.83 -6.55
C ALA A 200 16.96 11.30 -7.76
N ILE A 201 16.70 10.07 -8.16
CA ILE A 201 17.34 9.43 -9.31
C ILE A 201 16.29 8.99 -10.34
N HIS A 202 16.63 9.17 -11.62
CA HIS A 202 15.86 8.62 -12.75
C HIS A 202 16.71 8.69 -14.02
N PRO A 203 16.64 7.70 -14.96
CA PRO A 203 17.36 7.75 -16.24
C PRO A 203 17.00 8.94 -17.13
N ARG A 204 15.82 9.54 -16.91
CA ARG A 204 15.34 10.72 -17.65
C ARG A 204 15.12 11.87 -16.69
N ARG A 205 15.75 13.02 -16.94
CA ARG A 205 15.71 14.21 -16.08
C ARG A 205 14.29 14.73 -15.81
N GLU A 206 13.42 14.70 -16.79
CA GLU A 206 12.03 15.17 -16.70
C GLU A 206 11.19 14.40 -15.68
N PHE A 207 11.60 13.19 -15.29
CA PHE A 207 10.89 12.37 -14.31
C PHE A 207 11.40 12.50 -12.86
N LEU A 208 12.47 13.27 -12.63
CA LEU A 208 13.03 13.44 -11.27
C LEU A 208 12.06 14.06 -10.26
N ARG A 209 11.03 14.78 -10.72
CA ARG A 209 10.00 15.42 -9.87
C ARG A 209 8.67 14.70 -9.94
N THR A 210 8.65 13.46 -10.40
CA THR A 210 7.44 12.66 -10.52
C THR A 210 7.49 11.46 -9.58
N ILE A 211 6.37 10.77 -9.44
CA ILE A 211 6.27 9.51 -8.68
C ILE A 211 7.19 8.40 -9.23
N SER A 212 7.68 8.55 -10.46
CA SER A 212 8.60 7.60 -11.09
C SER A 212 10.05 7.76 -10.63
N ALA A 213 10.38 8.81 -9.87
CA ALA A 213 11.73 9.00 -9.33
C ALA A 213 12.03 8.00 -8.20
N GLY A 214 13.22 7.44 -8.24
CA GLY A 214 13.80 6.78 -7.08
C GLY A 214 14.23 7.84 -6.06
N LEU A 215 13.77 7.72 -4.81
CA LEU A 215 14.15 8.61 -3.71
C LEU A 215 15.07 7.87 -2.75
N LEU A 216 16.18 8.53 -2.39
CA LEU A 216 17.13 8.06 -1.39
C LEU A 216 17.36 9.17 -0.35
N ALA A 217 17.49 8.79 0.92
CA ALA A 217 17.85 9.68 2.00
C ALA A 217 19.19 9.25 2.60
N PHE A 218 20.12 10.19 2.78
CA PHE A 218 21.42 9.97 3.39
C PHE A 218 21.54 10.79 4.67
N ASP A 219 22.01 10.16 5.73
CA ASP A 219 22.29 10.81 7.00
C ASP A 219 23.55 11.71 6.94
N GLY A 220 23.91 12.34 8.07
CA GLY A 220 25.06 13.24 8.16
C GLY A 220 26.42 12.58 7.87
N ASP A 221 26.50 11.26 7.99
CA ASP A 221 27.71 10.47 7.72
C ASP A 221 27.74 9.91 6.27
N GLY A 222 26.75 10.28 5.44
CA GLY A 222 26.62 9.80 4.07
C GLY A 222 26.19 8.33 3.99
N ARG A 223 25.49 7.81 5.01
CA ARG A 223 24.92 6.47 5.00
C ARG A 223 23.48 6.51 4.53
N LEU A 224 23.13 5.58 3.63
CA LEU A 224 21.76 5.43 3.15
C LEU A 224 20.82 5.04 4.32
N SER A 225 19.93 5.95 4.68
CA SER A 225 18.99 5.78 5.80
C SER A 225 17.61 5.30 5.33
N ALA A 226 17.18 5.70 4.13
CA ALA A 226 15.92 5.27 3.53
C ALA A 226 15.99 5.33 2.00
N LEU A 227 15.17 4.49 1.36
CA LEU A 227 14.95 4.53 -0.09
C LEU A 227 13.53 4.04 -0.40
N ASN A 228 12.92 4.58 -1.46
CA ASN A 228 11.61 4.11 -1.91
C ASN A 228 11.73 2.88 -2.82
N ALA A 229 10.61 2.21 -3.10
CA ALA A 229 10.56 1.03 -3.95
C ALA A 229 11.10 1.30 -5.37
N ARG A 230 10.94 2.52 -5.88
CA ARG A 230 11.44 2.90 -7.20
C ARG A 230 12.97 3.00 -7.22
N ALA A 231 13.58 3.53 -6.17
CA ALA A 231 15.05 3.53 -6.01
C ALA A 231 15.61 2.11 -5.95
N GLN A 232 14.95 1.20 -5.22
CA GLN A 232 15.36 -0.21 -5.19
C GLN A 232 15.39 -0.83 -6.59
N LEU A 233 14.37 -0.55 -7.42
CA LEU A 233 14.32 -1.04 -8.79
C LEU A 233 15.39 -0.42 -9.69
N LEU A 234 15.62 0.89 -9.59
CA LEU A 234 16.60 1.61 -10.41
C LEU A 234 18.04 1.25 -10.04
N LEU A 235 18.28 0.89 -8.79
CA LEU A 235 19.59 0.47 -8.27
C LEU A 235 19.71 -1.06 -8.18
N ALA A 236 18.82 -1.81 -8.83
CA ALA A 236 18.90 -3.27 -8.87
C ALA A 236 20.27 -3.68 -9.47
N GLY A 237 21.07 -4.40 -8.69
CA GLY A 237 22.46 -4.78 -9.05
C GLY A 237 23.56 -3.99 -8.36
N LEU A 238 23.26 -2.86 -7.69
CA LEU A 238 24.23 -2.11 -6.90
C LEU A 238 24.20 -2.45 -5.40
N ASP A 239 23.44 -3.45 -4.99
CA ASP A 239 23.26 -3.88 -3.58
C ASP A 239 22.97 -2.71 -2.63
N ALA A 240 22.13 -1.77 -3.11
CA ALA A 240 21.74 -0.58 -2.36
C ALA A 240 20.82 -0.97 -1.19
N GLN A 241 21.35 -0.96 0.02
CA GLN A 241 20.63 -1.26 1.25
C GLN A 241 20.91 -0.20 2.32
N ARG A 242 20.09 -0.17 3.36
CA ARG A 242 20.34 0.74 4.49
C ARG A 242 21.74 0.52 5.06
N GLY A 243 22.42 1.63 5.31
CA GLY A 243 23.82 1.63 5.75
C GLY A 243 24.85 1.66 4.62
N SER A 244 24.44 1.47 3.35
CA SER A 244 25.36 1.64 2.20
C SER A 244 25.91 3.05 2.17
N ALA A 245 27.21 3.18 1.92
CA ALA A 245 27.84 4.49 1.83
C ALA A 245 27.48 5.19 0.51
N PHE A 246 27.33 6.51 0.53
CA PHE A 246 27.11 7.35 -0.65
C PHE A 246 28.13 7.07 -1.75
N GLU A 247 29.41 6.97 -1.37
CA GLU A 247 30.51 6.68 -2.29
C GLU A 247 30.37 5.32 -3.00
N GLN A 248 29.82 4.31 -2.33
CA GLN A 248 29.58 3.00 -2.96
C GLN A 248 28.52 3.06 -4.06
N LEU A 249 27.55 3.97 -3.94
CA LEU A 249 26.44 4.09 -4.88
C LEU A 249 26.74 5.07 -6.02
N PHE A 250 27.53 6.12 -5.74
CA PHE A 250 27.75 7.23 -6.68
C PHE A 250 29.22 7.45 -7.08
N GLY A 251 30.13 6.66 -6.54
CA GLY A 251 31.56 6.71 -6.93
C GLY A 251 32.32 7.95 -6.45
N GLU A 252 31.73 8.79 -5.56
CA GLU A 252 32.37 9.99 -5.05
C GLU A 252 32.17 10.18 -3.53
N PRO A 253 33.12 10.81 -2.81
CA PRO A 253 33.03 11.06 -1.39
C PRO A 253 31.86 11.99 -1.03
N PHE A 254 31.04 11.61 -0.04
CA PHE A 254 29.88 12.35 0.42
C PHE A 254 30.19 13.81 0.79
N GLY A 255 31.26 14.05 1.58
CA GLY A 255 31.64 15.39 2.01
C GLY A 255 32.01 16.32 0.82
N GLY A 256 32.66 15.76 -0.20
CA GLY A 256 32.97 16.50 -1.42
C GLY A 256 31.73 16.87 -2.22
N PHE A 257 30.77 15.95 -2.32
CA PHE A 257 29.48 16.21 -2.95
C PHE A 257 28.69 17.32 -2.22
N VAL A 258 28.53 17.20 -0.90
CA VAL A 258 27.81 18.19 -0.07
C VAL A 258 28.46 19.58 -0.14
N ALA A 259 29.79 19.66 -0.11
CA ALA A 259 30.49 20.93 -0.26
C ALA A 259 30.21 21.60 -1.62
N ARG A 260 30.21 20.83 -2.71
CA ARG A 260 29.85 21.35 -4.05
C ARG A 260 28.37 21.76 -4.14
N LEU A 261 27.49 20.99 -3.56
CA LEU A 261 26.06 21.30 -3.52
C LEU A 261 25.82 22.62 -2.77
N SER A 262 26.44 22.80 -1.61
CA SER A 262 26.34 24.03 -0.82
C SER A 262 26.90 25.26 -1.54
N ALA A 263 27.97 25.08 -2.32
CA ALA A 263 28.61 26.17 -3.05
C ALA A 263 27.88 26.57 -4.35
N ARG A 264 27.20 25.62 -5.02
CA ARG A 264 26.63 25.81 -6.36
C ARG A 264 25.11 25.78 -6.38
N GLY A 265 24.45 25.34 -5.31
CA GLY A 265 22.99 25.15 -5.22
C GLY A 265 22.45 23.98 -6.05
N GLU A 266 23.20 23.53 -7.07
CA GLU A 266 22.86 22.36 -7.92
C GLU A 266 24.16 21.63 -8.32
N VAL A 267 24.17 20.32 -8.17
CA VAL A 267 25.29 19.45 -8.59
C VAL A 267 24.72 18.23 -9.30
N ARG A 268 25.33 17.84 -10.42
CA ARG A 268 25.02 16.58 -11.08
C ARG A 268 25.87 15.47 -10.47
N LEU A 269 25.23 14.34 -10.18
CA LEU A 269 25.92 13.09 -9.93
C LEU A 269 26.47 12.58 -11.27
N ASN A 270 27.68 12.06 -11.26
CA ASN A 270 28.24 11.40 -12.43
C ASN A 270 27.48 10.09 -12.68
N ASP A 271 27.21 9.81 -13.95
CA ASP A 271 26.62 8.55 -14.41
C ASP A 271 27.60 7.39 -14.26
#